data_c7dbc73a69158b226023072b31ca0c83
#
_entry.id   c7dbc73a69158b226023072b31ca0c83
#
_cell.length_a   1.000
_cell.length_b   1.000
_cell.length_c   1.000
_cell.angle_alpha   90.00
_cell.angle_beta   90.00
_cell.angle_gamma   90.00
#
_symmetry.space_group_name_H-M   'P 1'
#
loop_
_entity.id
_entity.type
_entity.pdbx_description
1 polymer ?
#
loop_
_entity_poly.entity_id
_entity_poly.type
_entity_poly.pdbx_seq_one_letter_code
_entity_poly.pdbx_strand_id
1 'polypeptide(L)'
;LSIAITAQAQTLKAPKETAMDRFLRYVKIDTQSAEDQAAVPSTKKQFNLANLLVKELGAIGAQNARVSEFGIVYATVPGNLADNSKVPVIGFISHMDTSPAVSGENVNVVIHKNYRGGDIVLPKDPTQVITVEKSPVLKELIGDDIITADGTTLLGSDDKSGIAEIMTMVDTLMQNPQLK
;
A
#
# COMPACT_ATOMS: atom_id res chain seq x y z
N LEU A 1 48.43 -16.25 4.51
CA LEU A 1 47.16 -17.00 4.40
C LEU A 1 46.06 -15.99 4.06
N SER A 2 45.64 -15.93 2.78
CA SER A 2 44.49 -15.09 2.37
C SER A 2 43.20 -15.86 2.61
N ILE A 3 42.40 -15.39 3.56
CA ILE A 3 41.04 -15.91 3.76
C ILE A 3 40.13 -15.15 2.75
N ALA A 4 39.74 -15.82 1.68
CA ALA A 4 38.70 -15.30 0.79
C ALA A 4 37.34 -15.45 1.48
N ILE A 5 36.77 -14.37 1.96
CA ILE A 5 35.38 -14.34 2.44
C ILE A 5 34.51 -14.29 1.17
N THR A 6 34.01 -15.41 0.73
CA THR A 6 32.94 -15.46 -0.27
C THR A 6 31.63 -15.05 0.39
N ALA A 7 31.22 -13.81 0.20
CA ALA A 7 29.86 -13.38 0.53
C ALA A 7 28.90 -14.12 -0.43
N GLN A 8 28.27 -15.18 0.06
CA GLN A 8 27.15 -15.78 -0.66
C GLN A 8 25.96 -14.81 -0.59
N ALA A 9 25.56 -14.26 -1.75
CA ALA A 9 24.33 -13.51 -1.84
C ALA A 9 23.17 -14.46 -1.45
N GLN A 10 22.52 -14.17 -0.33
CA GLN A 10 21.34 -14.93 0.08
C GLN A 10 20.19 -14.60 -0.89
N THR A 11 19.68 -15.62 -1.58
CA THR A 11 18.48 -15.44 -2.40
C THR A 11 17.28 -15.27 -1.47
N LEU A 12 16.65 -14.10 -1.52
CA LEU A 12 15.44 -13.84 -0.76
C LEU A 12 14.25 -14.55 -1.41
N LYS A 13 13.37 -15.10 -0.57
CA LYS A 13 12.06 -15.56 -1.03
C LYS A 13 11.20 -14.34 -1.34
N ALA A 14 10.57 -14.35 -2.51
CA ALA A 14 9.62 -13.32 -2.89
C ALA A 14 8.39 -13.34 -1.96
N PRO A 15 7.70 -12.20 -1.76
CA PRO A 15 6.43 -12.17 -1.07
C PRO A 15 5.42 -13.07 -1.80
N LYS A 16 4.42 -13.58 -1.08
CA LYS A 16 3.35 -14.42 -1.66
C LYS A 16 2.49 -13.63 -2.65
N GLU A 17 2.41 -12.33 -2.46
CA GLU A 17 1.62 -11.42 -3.27
C GLU A 17 2.40 -10.11 -3.47
N THR A 18 2.36 -9.56 -4.67
CA THR A 18 3.07 -8.30 -4.98
C THR A 18 2.37 -7.09 -4.35
N ALA A 19 3.11 -5.99 -4.17
CA ALA A 19 2.52 -4.72 -3.73
C ALA A 19 1.43 -4.24 -4.71
N MET A 20 1.63 -4.45 -6.02
CA MET A 20 0.64 -4.13 -7.04
C MET A 20 -0.66 -4.92 -6.87
N ASP A 21 -0.60 -6.24 -6.65
CA ASP A 21 -1.80 -7.07 -6.49
C ASP A 21 -2.58 -6.66 -5.24
N ARG A 22 -1.89 -6.36 -4.14
CA ARG A 22 -2.48 -5.83 -2.91
C ARG A 22 -3.13 -4.47 -3.16
N PHE A 23 -2.42 -3.55 -3.80
CA PHE A 23 -2.91 -2.23 -4.13
C PHE A 23 -4.20 -2.29 -4.97
N LEU A 24 -4.19 -3.08 -6.06
CA LEU A 24 -5.34 -3.25 -6.94
C LEU A 24 -6.58 -3.82 -6.22
N ARG A 25 -6.39 -4.57 -5.15
CA ARG A 25 -7.46 -5.09 -4.28
C ARG A 25 -7.93 -4.02 -3.30
N TYR A 26 -7.01 -3.32 -2.63
CA TYR A 26 -7.34 -2.35 -1.58
C TYR A 26 -8.05 -1.11 -2.12
N VAL A 27 -7.69 -0.61 -3.30
CA VAL A 27 -8.35 0.57 -3.89
C VAL A 27 -9.83 0.33 -4.21
N LYS A 28 -10.24 -0.92 -4.40
CA LYS A 28 -11.65 -1.29 -4.66
C LYS A 28 -12.53 -1.26 -3.40
N ILE A 29 -11.93 -1.16 -2.21
CA ILE A 29 -12.65 -1.09 -0.96
C ILE A 29 -12.87 0.38 -0.62
N ASP A 30 -14.13 0.81 -0.57
CA ASP A 30 -14.47 2.18 -0.18
C ASP A 30 -14.12 2.42 1.29
N THR A 31 -13.26 3.41 1.52
CA THR A 31 -12.81 3.86 2.84
C THR A 31 -12.92 5.36 2.99
N GLN A 32 -13.79 6.00 2.18
CA GLN A 32 -13.95 7.44 2.18
C GLN A 32 -14.29 7.96 3.57
N SER A 33 -13.56 9.00 4.00
CA SER A 33 -13.84 9.76 5.21
C SER A 33 -15.06 10.67 5.05
N ALA A 34 -15.48 11.29 6.12
CA ALA A 34 -16.53 12.31 6.12
C ALA A 34 -16.10 13.49 7.00
N GLU A 35 -16.41 14.69 6.55
CA GLU A 35 -16.18 15.91 7.32
C GLU A 35 -17.19 16.05 8.47
N ASP A 36 -16.87 16.88 9.44
CA ASP A 36 -17.74 17.28 10.56
C ASP A 36 -18.33 16.11 11.37
N GLN A 37 -17.61 14.99 11.45
CA GLN A 37 -17.99 13.84 12.25
C GLN A 37 -17.28 13.85 13.61
N ALA A 38 -18.03 13.69 14.70
CA ALA A 38 -17.44 13.49 16.03
C ALA A 38 -16.86 12.07 16.24
N ALA A 39 -17.26 11.12 15.41
CA ALA A 39 -16.82 9.72 15.50
C ALA A 39 -15.44 9.54 14.87
N VAL A 40 -14.64 8.62 15.45
CA VAL A 40 -13.37 8.16 14.90
C VAL A 40 -13.42 6.64 14.76
N PRO A 41 -13.25 6.10 13.56
CA PRO A 41 -13.10 6.81 12.28
C PRO A 41 -14.38 7.53 11.86
N SER A 42 -14.25 8.56 11.04
CA SER A 42 -15.36 9.40 10.60
C SER A 42 -16.42 8.64 9.79
N THR A 43 -16.08 7.47 9.23
CA THR A 43 -17.02 6.57 8.57
C THR A 43 -16.77 5.10 8.97
N LYS A 44 -17.83 4.35 9.17
CA LYS A 44 -17.72 2.91 9.51
C LYS A 44 -17.19 2.05 8.36
N LYS A 45 -17.30 2.49 7.12
CA LYS A 45 -16.82 1.75 5.94
C LYS A 45 -15.30 1.55 5.94
N GLN A 46 -14.55 2.39 6.65
CA GLN A 46 -13.11 2.22 6.85
C GLN A 46 -12.76 0.90 7.54
N PHE A 47 -13.62 0.37 8.39
CA PHE A 47 -13.43 -0.95 9.01
C PHE A 47 -13.44 -2.10 8.01
N ASN A 48 -13.99 -1.94 6.81
CA ASN A 48 -13.96 -2.99 5.79
C ASN A 48 -12.53 -3.31 5.38
N LEU A 49 -11.72 -2.28 5.09
CA LEU A 49 -10.29 -2.47 4.80
C LEU A 49 -9.52 -2.87 6.05
N ALA A 50 -9.78 -2.24 7.21
CA ALA A 50 -9.10 -2.56 8.45
C ALA A 50 -9.22 -4.06 8.82
N ASN A 51 -10.42 -4.63 8.73
CA ASN A 51 -10.66 -6.04 9.02
C ASN A 51 -9.98 -6.98 8.00
N LEU A 52 -9.95 -6.59 6.73
CA LEU A 52 -9.19 -7.33 5.72
C LEU A 52 -7.70 -7.36 6.04
N LEU A 53 -7.12 -6.21 6.40
CA LEU A 53 -5.70 -6.10 6.75
C LEU A 53 -5.35 -6.94 7.98
N VAL A 54 -6.18 -6.95 9.02
CA VAL A 54 -5.99 -7.83 10.19
C VAL A 54 -5.98 -9.30 9.79
N LYS A 55 -6.92 -9.71 8.93
CA LYS A 55 -6.98 -11.08 8.42
C LYS A 55 -5.72 -11.45 7.61
N GLU A 56 -5.28 -10.56 6.73
CA GLU A 56 -4.08 -10.78 5.90
C GLU A 56 -2.80 -10.81 6.75
N LEU A 57 -2.65 -9.90 7.72
CA LEU A 57 -1.52 -9.89 8.65
C LEU A 57 -1.44 -11.19 9.46
N GLY A 58 -2.58 -11.70 9.93
CA GLY A 58 -2.65 -13.00 10.57
C GLY A 58 -2.23 -14.15 9.65
N ALA A 59 -2.67 -14.14 8.39
CA ALA A 59 -2.30 -15.15 7.39
C ALA A 59 -0.81 -15.09 6.98
N ILE A 60 -0.20 -13.91 7.03
CA ILE A 60 1.24 -13.70 6.84
C ILE A 60 2.03 -14.23 8.05
N GLY A 61 1.41 -14.28 9.24
CA GLY A 61 2.04 -14.72 10.47
C GLY A 61 2.55 -13.56 11.35
N ALA A 62 2.18 -12.32 11.06
CA ALA A 62 2.48 -11.18 11.92
C ALA A 62 1.78 -11.34 13.28
N GLN A 63 2.47 -10.92 14.34
CA GLN A 63 1.98 -11.07 15.71
C GLN A 63 1.07 -9.89 16.09
N ASN A 64 0.13 -10.17 17.01
CA ASN A 64 -0.75 -9.16 17.61
C ASN A 64 -1.57 -8.36 16.58
N ALA A 65 -1.87 -8.95 15.42
CA ALA A 65 -2.70 -8.31 14.40
C ALA A 65 -4.09 -8.02 14.97
N ARG A 66 -4.46 -6.75 15.02
CA ARG A 66 -5.74 -6.28 15.56
C ARG A 66 -6.14 -4.94 14.97
N VAL A 67 -7.40 -4.62 15.05
CA VAL A 67 -7.94 -3.27 14.82
C VAL A 67 -8.44 -2.69 16.15
N SER A 68 -8.17 -1.41 16.39
CA SER A 68 -8.72 -0.69 17.53
C SER A 68 -10.15 -0.20 17.26
N GLU A 69 -10.83 0.28 18.29
CA GLU A 69 -12.13 0.98 18.17
C GLU A 69 -12.07 2.22 17.29
N PHE A 70 -10.89 2.82 17.14
CA PHE A 70 -10.63 3.99 16.31
C PHE A 70 -10.26 3.64 14.85
N GLY A 71 -10.38 2.36 14.46
CA GLY A 71 -10.05 1.92 13.10
C GLY A 71 -8.54 1.75 12.81
N ILE A 72 -7.67 1.89 13.82
CA ILE A 72 -6.23 1.74 13.63
C ILE A 72 -5.86 0.26 13.66
N VAL A 73 -5.21 -0.20 12.60
CA VAL A 73 -4.67 -1.57 12.51
C VAL A 73 -3.25 -1.60 13.04
N TYR A 74 -2.99 -2.56 13.91
CA TYR A 74 -1.67 -2.83 14.48
C TYR A 74 -1.24 -4.25 14.17
N ALA A 75 0.05 -4.44 13.93
CA ALA A 75 0.69 -5.75 13.94
C ALA A 75 2.17 -5.61 14.29
N THR A 76 2.80 -6.70 14.65
CA THR A 76 4.21 -6.75 15.02
C THR A 76 4.93 -7.83 14.22
N VAL A 77 6.04 -7.46 13.60
CA VAL A 77 7.07 -8.39 13.14
C VAL A 77 8.09 -8.48 14.26
N PRO A 78 8.25 -9.64 14.92
CA PRO A 78 9.20 -9.75 16.03
C PRO A 78 10.63 -9.63 15.53
N GLY A 79 11.49 -9.00 16.32
CA GLY A 79 12.93 -9.04 16.08
C GLY A 79 13.48 -10.46 16.17
N ASN A 80 14.48 -10.76 15.39
CA ASN A 80 15.08 -12.09 15.27
C ASN A 80 16.57 -12.15 15.65
N LEU A 81 17.06 -11.13 16.35
CA LEU A 81 18.42 -11.13 16.93
C LEU A 81 18.45 -11.96 18.22
N ALA A 82 19.64 -12.43 18.58
CA ALA A 82 19.84 -13.13 19.86
C ALA A 82 19.51 -12.24 21.08
N ASP A 83 19.74 -10.94 20.97
CA ASP A 83 19.35 -9.92 21.94
C ASP A 83 18.73 -8.72 21.22
N ASN A 84 17.40 -8.65 21.28
CA ASN A 84 16.63 -7.55 20.69
C ASN A 84 16.51 -6.32 21.62
N SER A 85 16.96 -6.41 22.89
CA SER A 85 16.78 -5.34 23.88
C SER A 85 17.54 -4.06 23.56
N LYS A 86 18.55 -4.15 22.70
CA LYS A 86 19.43 -3.03 22.32
C LYS A 86 19.08 -2.41 20.97
N VAL A 87 18.08 -2.92 20.28
CA VAL A 87 17.65 -2.38 18.98
C VAL A 87 16.36 -1.60 19.12
N PRO A 88 16.22 -0.48 18.41
CA PRO A 88 14.98 0.28 18.45
C PRO A 88 13.83 -0.46 17.74
N VAL A 89 12.63 -0.23 18.21
CA VAL A 89 11.43 -0.60 17.46
C VAL A 89 11.20 0.42 16.35
N ILE A 90 11.05 -0.05 15.11
CA ILE A 90 10.77 0.80 13.96
C ILE A 90 9.29 0.64 13.64
N GLY A 91 8.56 1.76 13.54
CA GLY A 91 7.16 1.79 13.10
C GLY A 91 7.03 2.26 11.64
N PHE A 92 6.19 1.58 10.88
CA PHE A 92 5.76 2.00 9.56
C PHE A 92 4.27 2.35 9.64
N ILE A 93 3.88 3.46 9.04
CA ILE A 93 2.54 4.01 9.15
C ILE A 93 2.06 4.40 7.75
N SER A 94 0.79 4.12 7.47
CA SER A 94 0.07 4.51 6.27
C SER A 94 -1.41 4.66 6.63
N HIS A 95 -2.12 5.65 6.07
CA HIS A 95 -3.54 5.80 6.34
C HIS A 95 -4.39 5.06 5.32
N MET A 96 -5.59 4.65 5.73
CA MET A 96 -6.49 3.89 4.86
C MET A 96 -7.68 4.67 4.33
N ASP A 97 -8.01 5.79 4.94
CA ASP A 97 -9.12 6.61 4.48
C ASP A 97 -8.77 7.37 3.19
N THR A 98 -9.80 7.67 2.43
CA THR A 98 -9.70 8.51 1.24
C THR A 98 -10.45 9.82 1.45
N SER A 99 -10.04 10.87 0.73
CA SER A 99 -10.67 12.19 0.80
C SER A 99 -12.17 12.14 0.55
N PRO A 100 -12.98 12.93 1.28
CA PRO A 100 -14.41 13.07 1.03
C PRO A 100 -14.73 13.89 -0.23
N ALA A 101 -13.76 14.59 -0.82
CA ALA A 101 -13.98 15.51 -1.94
C ALA A 101 -14.51 14.82 -3.21
N VAL A 102 -14.08 13.58 -3.46
CA VAL A 102 -14.53 12.76 -4.60
C VAL A 102 -14.78 11.34 -4.13
N SER A 103 -15.79 10.67 -4.70
CA SER A 103 -16.15 9.30 -4.32
C SER A 103 -14.98 8.32 -4.47
N GLY A 104 -14.82 7.46 -3.46
CA GLY A 104 -13.93 6.29 -3.49
C GLY A 104 -14.69 4.97 -3.65
N GLU A 105 -15.98 5.03 -4.04
CA GLU A 105 -16.85 3.87 -4.21
C GLU A 105 -16.80 3.35 -5.65
N ASN A 106 -16.75 2.02 -5.82
CA ASN A 106 -16.73 1.36 -7.13
C ASN A 106 -15.56 1.78 -8.03
N VAL A 107 -14.37 1.91 -7.45
CA VAL A 107 -13.17 2.30 -8.18
C VAL A 107 -12.90 1.33 -9.32
N ASN A 108 -12.91 1.86 -10.55
CA ASN A 108 -12.52 1.14 -11.74
C ASN A 108 -11.10 1.52 -12.13
N VAL A 109 -10.19 0.57 -11.96
CA VAL A 109 -8.75 0.79 -12.18
C VAL A 109 -8.41 0.67 -13.65
N VAL A 110 -7.63 1.61 -14.16
CA VAL A 110 -7.07 1.63 -15.51
C VAL A 110 -5.55 1.53 -15.43
N ILE A 111 -4.96 0.59 -16.16
CA ILE A 111 -3.51 0.42 -16.23
C ILE A 111 -3.02 0.86 -17.60
N HIS A 112 -2.29 1.96 -17.65
CA HIS A 112 -1.65 2.48 -18.85
C HIS A 112 -0.28 1.82 -18.98
N LYS A 113 -0.23 0.73 -19.77
CA LYS A 113 0.98 -0.05 -19.98
C LYS A 113 2.03 0.71 -20.80
N ASN A 114 3.30 0.66 -20.33
CA ASN A 114 4.44 1.19 -21.05
C ASN A 114 4.17 2.63 -21.52
N TYR A 115 3.90 3.52 -20.58
CA TYR A 115 3.55 4.92 -20.84
C TYR A 115 4.55 5.57 -21.81
N ARG A 116 4.02 6.24 -22.84
CA ARG A 116 4.82 6.81 -23.93
C ARG A 116 5.02 8.33 -23.84
N GLY A 117 4.57 8.92 -22.76
CA GLY A 117 4.58 10.37 -22.57
C GLY A 117 3.30 11.05 -23.01
N GLY A 118 3.16 12.34 -22.69
CA GLY A 118 1.97 13.13 -22.97
C GLY A 118 0.94 13.11 -21.83
N ASP A 119 -0.18 13.76 -22.07
CA ASP A 119 -1.28 13.84 -21.11
C ASP A 119 -2.08 12.52 -21.08
N ILE A 120 -2.61 12.17 -19.91
CA ILE A 120 -3.44 10.98 -19.71
C ILE A 120 -4.89 11.43 -19.57
N VAL A 121 -5.70 11.12 -20.58
CA VAL A 121 -7.15 11.35 -20.57
C VAL A 121 -7.83 10.17 -19.90
N LEU A 122 -8.69 10.41 -18.89
CA LEU A 122 -9.36 9.34 -18.17
C LEU A 122 -10.59 8.86 -18.98
N PRO A 123 -10.75 7.53 -19.17
CA PRO A 123 -11.62 7.01 -20.25
C PRO A 123 -13.12 7.20 -20.03
N LYS A 124 -13.59 7.33 -18.77
CA LYS A 124 -15.01 7.51 -18.46
C LYS A 124 -15.43 8.96 -18.31
N ASP A 125 -14.48 9.85 -18.03
CA ASP A 125 -14.69 11.28 -18.04
C ASP A 125 -13.52 11.97 -18.74
N PRO A 126 -13.61 12.20 -20.06
CA PRO A 126 -12.55 12.83 -20.84
C PRO A 126 -12.25 14.29 -20.46
N THR A 127 -13.07 14.90 -19.60
CA THR A 127 -12.76 16.23 -19.03
C THR A 127 -11.72 16.14 -17.93
N GLN A 128 -11.52 14.94 -17.35
CA GLN A 128 -10.48 14.65 -16.38
C GLN A 128 -9.21 14.23 -17.10
N VAL A 129 -8.22 15.11 -17.07
CA VAL A 129 -6.94 14.90 -17.74
C VAL A 129 -5.80 15.11 -16.75
N ILE A 130 -4.93 14.13 -16.62
CA ILE A 130 -3.67 14.26 -15.88
C ILE A 130 -2.65 14.83 -16.86
N THR A 131 -2.40 16.14 -16.78
CA THR A 131 -1.52 16.81 -17.73
C THR A 131 -0.06 16.80 -17.26
N VAL A 132 0.86 16.71 -18.22
CA VAL A 132 2.31 16.83 -17.95
C VAL A 132 2.66 18.18 -17.33
N GLU A 133 1.89 19.22 -17.65
CA GLU A 133 2.07 20.55 -17.05
C GLU A 133 1.82 20.56 -15.54
N LYS A 134 0.69 19.94 -15.08
CA LYS A 134 0.32 19.88 -13.66
C LYS A 134 1.04 18.75 -12.92
N SER A 135 1.49 17.72 -13.63
CA SER A 135 2.18 16.54 -13.10
C SER A 135 3.50 16.30 -13.85
N PRO A 136 4.53 17.16 -13.66
CA PRO A 136 5.78 17.07 -14.42
C PRO A 136 6.52 15.74 -14.26
N VAL A 137 6.30 15.02 -13.17
CA VAL A 137 6.85 13.67 -12.90
C VAL A 137 6.51 12.66 -14.01
N LEU A 138 5.43 12.87 -14.76
CA LEU A 138 5.08 12.02 -15.91
C LEU A 138 6.20 11.93 -16.95
N LYS A 139 7.05 12.93 -17.05
CA LYS A 139 8.20 12.92 -17.96
C LYS A 139 9.25 11.88 -17.58
N GLU A 140 9.33 11.54 -16.29
CA GLU A 140 10.28 10.58 -15.73
C GLU A 140 9.75 9.14 -15.78
N LEU A 141 8.43 8.99 -16.00
CA LEU A 141 7.74 7.70 -15.99
C LEU A 141 7.53 7.09 -17.39
N ILE A 142 8.23 7.62 -18.40
CA ILE A 142 8.18 7.07 -19.77
C ILE A 142 8.75 5.65 -19.75
N GLY A 143 7.95 4.69 -20.21
CA GLY A 143 8.30 3.26 -20.18
C GLY A 143 7.70 2.49 -19.02
N ASP A 144 7.24 3.17 -17.98
CA ASP A 144 6.60 2.56 -16.83
C ASP A 144 5.10 2.29 -17.08
N ASP A 145 4.52 1.47 -16.23
CA ASP A 145 3.08 1.28 -16.17
C ASP A 145 2.47 2.30 -15.19
N ILE A 146 1.48 3.08 -15.64
CA ILE A 146 0.78 4.06 -14.79
C ILE A 146 -0.61 3.55 -14.46
N ILE A 147 -0.98 3.61 -13.18
CA ILE A 147 -2.28 3.19 -12.69
C ILE A 147 -3.13 4.43 -12.36
N THR A 148 -4.34 4.50 -12.91
CA THR A 148 -5.32 5.56 -12.64
C THR A 148 -6.69 4.97 -12.30
N ALA A 149 -7.60 5.80 -11.78
CA ALA A 149 -9.03 5.53 -11.91
C ALA A 149 -9.50 5.88 -13.32
N ASP A 150 -10.76 5.56 -13.62
CA ASP A 150 -11.35 5.80 -14.95
C ASP A 150 -11.87 7.24 -15.16
N GLY A 151 -11.81 8.10 -14.15
CA GLY A 151 -12.28 9.49 -14.16
C GLY A 151 -13.55 9.71 -13.36
N THR A 152 -14.25 8.66 -12.93
CA THR A 152 -15.50 8.78 -12.16
C THR A 152 -15.29 8.77 -10.64
N THR A 153 -14.11 8.33 -10.18
CA THR A 153 -13.76 8.21 -8.74
C THR A 153 -12.33 8.67 -8.48
N LEU A 154 -11.99 8.83 -7.19
CA LEU A 154 -10.59 8.76 -6.78
C LEU A 154 -10.03 7.36 -7.04
N LEU A 155 -8.72 7.26 -7.28
CA LEU A 155 -8.01 5.98 -7.24
C LEU A 155 -7.80 5.52 -5.78
N GLY A 156 -7.49 6.45 -4.89
CA GLY A 156 -7.19 6.16 -3.49
C GLY A 156 -5.77 5.64 -3.27
N SER A 157 -4.81 5.99 -4.15
CA SER A 157 -3.41 5.62 -3.97
C SER A 157 -2.78 6.28 -2.76
N ASP A 158 -3.22 7.45 -2.39
CA ASP A 158 -2.91 8.13 -1.14
C ASP A 158 -3.95 7.73 -0.07
N ASP A 159 -3.66 6.83 0.88
CA ASP A 159 -2.32 6.18 1.01
C ASP A 159 -2.43 4.64 1.00
N LYS A 160 -3.34 4.07 0.17
CA LYS A 160 -3.46 2.61 0.02
C LYS A 160 -2.24 1.97 -0.69
N SER A 161 -1.44 2.78 -1.42
CA SER A 161 -0.16 2.31 -1.96
C SER A 161 0.83 2.02 -0.83
N GLY A 162 0.97 2.92 0.14
CA GLY A 162 1.80 2.71 1.32
C GLY A 162 1.32 1.52 2.16
N ILE A 163 0.01 1.31 2.29
CA ILE A 163 -0.52 0.10 2.93
C ILE A 163 -0.06 -1.16 2.18
N ALA A 164 -0.17 -1.18 0.85
CA ALA A 164 0.23 -2.32 0.04
C ALA A 164 1.73 -2.61 0.16
N GLU A 165 2.56 -1.58 0.19
CA GLU A 165 4.00 -1.67 0.39
C GLU A 165 4.35 -2.23 1.77
N ILE A 166 3.75 -1.70 2.86
CA ILE A 166 3.95 -2.18 4.22
C ILE A 166 3.54 -3.65 4.34
N MET A 167 2.39 -4.03 3.81
CA MET A 167 1.91 -5.42 3.84
C MET A 167 2.84 -6.36 3.08
N THR A 168 3.39 -5.91 1.95
CA THR A 168 4.35 -6.69 1.14
C THR A 168 5.70 -6.79 1.85
N MET A 169 6.16 -5.73 2.49
CA MET A 169 7.36 -5.73 3.33
C MET A 169 7.22 -6.74 4.48
N VAL A 170 6.09 -6.70 5.21
CA VAL A 170 5.81 -7.64 6.31
C VAL A 170 5.84 -9.08 5.80
N ASP A 171 5.18 -9.38 4.68
CA ASP A 171 5.20 -10.72 4.05
C ASP A 171 6.63 -11.15 3.70
N THR A 172 7.41 -10.24 3.10
CA THR A 172 8.81 -10.51 2.75
C THR A 172 9.66 -10.82 3.98
N LEU A 173 9.54 -10.04 5.04
CA LEU A 173 10.29 -10.26 6.28
C LEU A 173 9.91 -11.59 6.95
N MET A 174 8.61 -11.92 7.01
CA MET A 174 8.14 -13.17 7.60
C MET A 174 8.58 -14.41 6.81
N GLN A 175 8.75 -14.29 5.48
CA GLN A 175 9.26 -15.38 4.66
C GLN A 175 10.79 -15.52 4.69
N ASN A 176 11.49 -14.50 5.16
CA ASN A 176 12.94 -14.42 5.16
C ASN A 176 13.52 -14.20 6.58
N PRO A 177 13.32 -15.16 7.51
CA PRO A 177 13.75 -15.01 8.90
C PRO A 177 15.27 -14.93 9.07
N GLN A 178 16.04 -15.15 8.01
CA GLN A 178 17.50 -14.97 7.98
C GLN A 178 17.91 -13.49 7.87
N LEU A 179 17.01 -12.58 7.48
CA LEU A 179 17.26 -11.14 7.49
C LEU A 179 17.36 -10.66 8.94
N LYS A 180 18.40 -9.86 9.24
CA LYS A 180 18.66 -9.35 10.57
C LYS A 180 18.97 -7.86 10.52
#